data_f38a783fedc768b4396fd6bdf26b5fa1
#
_entry.id   f38a783fedc768b4396fd6bdf26b5fa1
#
_cell.length_a   1.000
_cell.length_b   1.000
_cell.length_c   1.000
_cell.angle_alpha   90.00
_cell.angle_beta   90.00
_cell.angle_gamma   90.00
#
_symmetry.space_group_name_H-M   'P 1'
#
loop_
_entity.id
_entity.type
_entity.pdbx_description
1 polymer ?
#
loop_
_entity_poly.entity_id
_entity_poly.type
_entity_poly.pdbx_seq_one_letter_code
_entity_poly.pdbx_strand_id
1 'polypeptide(L)'
;MAEVAVDASALIDLFLGGPLGSAVATRLAGHGLHGPGHLDAECLSAFGRLNRAGDLPAATVEQLLDRLADAPITRHPVHELLSGAWARRGNLRLADALYVELADQLGITLVTTDARLGPVGFVEVVG
;
A
#
# COMPACT_ATOMS: atom_id res chain seq x y z
N MET A 1 -5.89 10.55 -16.91
CA MET A 1 -6.20 10.09 -15.55
C MET A 1 -4.96 10.26 -14.68
N ALA A 2 -5.12 10.84 -13.50
CA ALA A 2 -4.00 10.95 -12.56
C ALA A 2 -3.63 9.58 -12.00
N GLU A 3 -2.36 9.41 -11.67
CA GLU A 3 -1.82 8.16 -11.15
C GLU A 3 -1.25 8.39 -9.77
N VAL A 4 -1.42 7.42 -8.87
CA VAL A 4 -0.78 7.43 -7.55
C VAL A 4 -0.25 6.04 -7.23
N ALA A 5 0.75 5.98 -6.36
CA ALA A 5 1.17 4.74 -5.74
C ALA A 5 0.46 4.58 -4.40
N VAL A 6 0.21 3.35 -4.00
CA VAL A 6 -0.40 3.03 -2.70
C VAL A 6 0.48 2.03 -1.97
N ASP A 7 0.56 2.14 -0.66
CA ASP A 7 1.23 1.12 0.16
C ASP A 7 0.21 0.16 0.78
N ALA A 8 0.73 -0.87 1.45
CA ALA A 8 -0.12 -1.87 2.08
C ALA A 8 -1.00 -1.28 3.17
N SER A 9 -0.50 -0.30 3.94
CA SER A 9 -1.29 0.31 5.02
C SER A 9 -2.55 0.98 4.48
N ALA A 10 -2.43 1.77 3.42
CA ALA A 10 -3.57 2.44 2.80
C ALA A 10 -4.56 1.43 2.21
N LEU A 11 -4.06 0.39 1.55
CA LEU A 11 -4.91 -0.60 0.92
C LEU A 11 -5.64 -1.46 1.95
N ILE A 12 -4.96 -1.84 3.03
CA ILE A 12 -5.57 -2.57 4.14
C ILE A 12 -6.71 -1.74 4.76
N ASP A 13 -6.47 -0.47 5.05
CA ASP A 13 -7.49 0.40 5.61
C ASP A 13 -8.68 0.59 4.66
N LEU A 14 -8.39 0.72 3.36
CA LEU A 14 -9.44 0.77 2.34
C LEU A 14 -10.35 -0.45 2.41
N PHE A 15 -9.77 -1.65 2.47
CA PHE A 15 -10.53 -2.90 2.48
C PHE A 15 -11.26 -3.15 3.80
N LEU A 16 -10.69 -2.72 4.92
CA LEU A 16 -11.35 -2.85 6.22
C LEU A 16 -12.52 -1.90 6.39
N GLY A 17 -12.54 -0.80 5.65
CA GLY A 17 -13.62 0.18 5.71
C GLY A 17 -13.51 1.11 6.91
N GLY A 18 -14.65 1.58 7.41
CA GLY A 18 -14.70 2.56 8.47
C GLY A 18 -14.30 3.97 8.01
N PRO A 19 -14.16 4.94 8.96
CA PRO A 19 -13.84 6.33 8.59
C PRO A 19 -12.53 6.47 7.84
N LEU A 20 -11.48 5.76 8.26
CA LEU A 20 -10.18 5.81 7.60
C LEU A 20 -10.24 5.17 6.21
N GLY A 21 -10.89 4.02 6.10
CA GLY A 21 -11.09 3.36 4.80
C GLY A 21 -11.87 4.24 3.84
N SER A 22 -12.89 4.96 4.32
CA SER A 22 -13.65 5.91 3.51
C SER A 22 -12.78 7.08 3.04
N ALA A 23 -11.92 7.60 3.91
CA ALA A 23 -11.00 8.68 3.56
C ALA A 23 -10.02 8.23 2.47
N VAL A 24 -9.49 7.02 2.56
CA VAL A 24 -8.62 6.45 1.52
C VAL A 24 -9.39 6.28 0.22
N ALA A 25 -10.61 5.72 0.27
CA ALA A 25 -11.44 5.54 -0.92
C ALA A 25 -11.69 6.87 -1.64
N THR A 26 -12.00 7.92 -0.90
CA THR A 26 -12.20 9.27 -1.46
C THR A 26 -10.92 9.77 -2.13
N ARG A 27 -9.77 9.59 -1.49
CA ARG A 27 -8.49 10.05 -2.05
C ARG A 27 -8.11 9.31 -3.32
N LEU A 28 -8.38 8.01 -3.39
CA LEU A 28 -7.98 7.18 -4.54
C LEU A 28 -8.98 7.23 -5.70
N ALA A 29 -10.19 7.72 -5.49
CA ALA A 29 -11.24 7.71 -6.51
C ALA A 29 -10.78 8.41 -7.79
N GLY A 30 -10.97 7.77 -8.93
CA GLY A 30 -10.62 8.31 -10.23
C GLY A 30 -9.13 8.26 -10.58
N HIS A 31 -8.30 7.68 -9.72
CA HIS A 31 -6.85 7.56 -9.97
C HIS A 31 -6.47 6.17 -10.44
N GLY A 32 -5.48 6.08 -11.32
CA GLY A 32 -4.79 4.83 -11.61
C GLY A 32 -3.88 4.47 -10.44
N LEU A 33 -3.89 3.21 -10.03
CA LEU A 33 -3.16 2.76 -8.83
C LEU A 33 -1.94 1.94 -9.21
N HIS A 34 -0.84 2.19 -8.52
CA HIS A 34 0.42 1.48 -8.70
C HIS A 34 0.95 0.99 -7.36
N GLY A 35 1.59 -0.18 -7.37
CA GLY A 35 2.26 -0.71 -6.20
C GLY A 35 3.35 -1.70 -6.59
N PRO A 36 4.37 -1.88 -5.75
CA PRO A 36 5.36 -2.93 -5.97
C PRO A 36 4.77 -4.31 -5.70
N GLY A 37 5.36 -5.34 -6.29
CA GLY A 37 4.82 -6.70 -6.24
C GLY A 37 4.67 -7.28 -4.83
N HIS A 38 5.47 -6.83 -3.85
CA HIS A 38 5.37 -7.30 -2.47
C HIS A 38 4.13 -6.75 -1.73
N LEU A 39 3.41 -5.80 -2.32
CA LEU A 39 2.17 -5.27 -1.77
C LEU A 39 1.18 -6.39 -1.43
N ASP A 40 0.99 -7.34 -2.34
CA ASP A 40 0.06 -8.45 -2.13
C ASP A 40 0.50 -9.33 -0.95
N ALA A 41 1.78 -9.60 -0.83
CA ALA A 41 2.31 -10.40 0.28
C ALA A 41 2.14 -9.70 1.62
N GLU A 42 2.33 -8.39 1.68
CA GLU A 42 2.14 -7.62 2.90
C GLU A 42 0.67 -7.58 3.32
N CYS A 43 -0.24 -7.40 2.37
CA CYS A 43 -1.68 -7.46 2.66
C CYS A 43 -2.10 -8.84 3.14
N LEU A 44 -1.63 -9.90 2.49
CA LEU A 44 -1.90 -11.28 2.92
C LEU A 44 -1.44 -11.50 4.37
N SER A 45 -0.23 -11.07 4.69
CA SER A 45 0.33 -11.20 6.05
C SER A 45 -0.49 -10.42 7.08
N ALA A 46 -0.91 -9.19 6.74
CA ALA A 46 -1.70 -8.37 7.64
C ALA A 46 -3.07 -8.97 7.93
N PHE A 47 -3.78 -9.43 6.89
CA PHE A 47 -5.07 -10.09 7.07
C PHE A 47 -4.93 -11.39 7.87
N GLY A 48 -3.86 -12.15 7.66
CA GLY A 48 -3.56 -13.33 8.44
C GLY A 48 -3.34 -13.03 9.92
N ARG A 49 -2.63 -11.95 10.25
CA ARG A 49 -2.44 -11.51 11.63
C ARG A 49 -3.78 -11.13 12.29
N LEU A 50 -4.63 -10.41 11.57
CA LEU A 50 -5.96 -10.02 12.06
C LEU A 50 -6.84 -11.26 12.32
N ASN A 51 -6.77 -12.26 11.45
CA ASN A 51 -7.48 -13.52 11.68
C ASN A 51 -6.96 -14.23 12.94
N ARG A 52 -5.65 -14.36 13.09
CA ARG A 52 -5.07 -15.00 14.27
C ARG A 52 -5.40 -14.27 15.57
N ALA A 53 -5.53 -12.95 15.52
CA ALA A 53 -5.92 -12.14 16.67
C ALA A 53 -7.42 -12.22 16.98
N GLY A 54 -8.22 -12.85 16.12
CA GLY A 54 -9.66 -12.94 16.29
C GLY A 54 -10.44 -11.75 15.76
N ASP A 55 -9.77 -10.81 15.08
CA ASP A 55 -10.40 -9.59 14.58
C ASP A 55 -11.14 -9.78 13.25
N LEU A 56 -10.73 -10.77 12.46
CA LEU A 56 -11.35 -11.10 11.18
C LEU A 56 -11.63 -12.60 11.06
N PRO A 57 -12.88 -13.00 10.75
CA PRO A 57 -13.18 -14.38 10.42
C PRO A 57 -12.47 -14.83 9.14
N ALA A 58 -12.16 -16.11 9.04
CA ALA A 58 -11.49 -16.68 7.86
C ALA A 58 -12.27 -16.40 6.55
N ALA A 59 -13.60 -16.50 6.58
CA ALA A 59 -14.43 -16.22 5.40
C ALA A 59 -14.29 -14.76 4.95
N THR A 60 -14.16 -13.83 5.88
CA THR A 60 -13.94 -12.41 5.55
C THR A 60 -12.57 -12.24 4.91
N VAL A 61 -11.53 -12.87 5.45
CA VAL A 61 -10.18 -12.81 4.86
C VAL A 61 -10.20 -13.34 3.42
N GLU A 62 -10.87 -14.46 3.17
CA GLU A 62 -11.00 -15.02 1.81
C GLU A 62 -11.63 -14.02 0.84
N GLN A 63 -12.68 -13.33 1.26
CA GLN A 63 -13.33 -12.29 0.45
C GLN A 63 -12.40 -11.11 0.18
N LEU A 64 -11.64 -10.68 1.18
CA LEU A 64 -10.69 -9.58 1.02
C LEU A 64 -9.54 -9.96 0.07
N LEU A 65 -9.06 -11.19 0.15
CA LEU A 65 -8.01 -11.68 -0.76
C LEU A 65 -8.49 -11.75 -2.21
N ASP A 66 -9.74 -12.17 -2.43
CA ASP A 66 -10.33 -12.17 -3.77
C ASP A 66 -10.43 -10.75 -4.33
N ARG A 67 -10.86 -9.80 -3.51
CA ARG A 67 -10.91 -8.38 -3.90
C ARG A 67 -9.53 -7.83 -4.21
N LEU A 68 -8.53 -8.18 -3.42
CA LEU A 68 -7.15 -7.75 -3.65
C LEU A 68 -6.62 -8.31 -4.97
N ALA A 69 -6.84 -9.59 -5.23
CA ALA A 69 -6.39 -10.24 -6.47
C ALA A 69 -7.00 -9.59 -7.71
N ASP A 70 -8.26 -9.15 -7.62
CA ASP A 70 -8.97 -8.53 -8.73
C ASP A 70 -8.84 -7.00 -8.78
N ALA A 71 -8.19 -6.40 -7.80
CA ALA A 71 -8.06 -4.95 -7.72
C ALA A 71 -7.27 -4.39 -8.92
N PRO A 72 -7.74 -3.27 -9.53
CA PRO A 72 -7.09 -2.69 -10.70
C PRO A 72 -5.84 -1.89 -10.31
N ILE A 73 -4.84 -2.58 -9.81
CA ILE A 73 -3.56 -2.02 -9.40
C ILE A 73 -2.49 -2.54 -10.37
N THR A 74 -1.69 -1.63 -10.92
CA THR A 74 -0.51 -2.02 -11.68
C THR A 74 0.60 -2.42 -10.70
N ARG A 75 0.93 -3.71 -10.67
CA ARG A 75 2.00 -4.24 -9.82
C ARG A 75 3.31 -4.21 -10.58
N HIS A 76 4.32 -3.60 -9.96
CA HIS A 76 5.65 -3.45 -10.56
C HIS A 76 6.63 -4.46 -9.97
N PRO A 77 7.54 -5.02 -10.78
CA PRO A 77 8.50 -6.00 -10.29
C PRO A 77 9.41 -5.42 -9.20
N VAL A 78 9.53 -6.13 -8.09
CA VAL A 78 10.34 -5.67 -6.95
C VAL A 78 11.83 -5.59 -7.32
N HIS A 79 12.31 -6.49 -8.18
CA HIS A 79 13.74 -6.50 -8.52
C HIS A 79 14.23 -5.20 -9.17
N GLU A 80 13.35 -4.44 -9.81
CA GLU A 80 13.68 -3.15 -10.42
C GLU A 80 13.81 -2.03 -9.38
N LEU A 81 13.41 -2.28 -8.14
CA LEU A 81 13.38 -1.30 -7.06
C LEU A 81 14.48 -1.53 -6.02
N LEU A 82 15.21 -2.64 -6.09
CA LEU A 82 16.10 -3.07 -5.01
C LEU A 82 17.23 -2.08 -4.74
N SER A 83 17.88 -1.62 -5.77
CA SER A 83 19.03 -0.71 -5.62
C SER A 83 18.62 0.64 -5.03
N GLY A 84 17.53 1.23 -5.54
CA GLY A 84 17.02 2.50 -5.03
C GLY A 84 16.48 2.39 -3.60
N ALA A 85 15.82 1.27 -3.28
CA ALA A 85 15.35 1.02 -1.93
C ALA A 85 16.52 0.91 -0.94
N TRP A 86 17.58 0.20 -1.32
CA TRP A 86 18.78 0.09 -0.48
C TRP A 86 19.42 1.46 -0.21
N ALA A 87 19.42 2.35 -1.19
CA ALA A 87 19.94 3.71 -1.02
C ALA A 87 19.18 4.52 0.05
N ARG A 88 17.94 4.14 0.36
CA ARG A 88 17.08 4.81 1.35
C ARG A 88 17.15 4.17 2.75
N ARG A 89 17.98 3.16 2.96
CA ARG A 89 18.04 2.35 4.19
C ARG A 89 18.30 3.16 5.47
N GLY A 90 18.92 4.30 5.36
CA GLY A 90 19.24 5.15 6.52
C GLY A 90 18.02 5.82 7.16
N ASN A 91 16.92 5.95 6.42
CA ASN A 91 15.76 6.72 6.84
C ASN A 91 14.46 5.89 6.84
N LEU A 92 14.45 4.74 6.18
CA LEU A 92 13.24 3.93 5.99
C LEU A 92 13.54 2.46 6.22
N ARG A 93 12.54 1.72 6.71
CA ARG A 93 12.59 0.26 6.64
C ARG A 93 12.60 -0.15 5.18
N LEU A 94 13.28 -1.25 4.85
CA LEU A 94 13.49 -1.63 3.45
C LEU A 94 12.18 -1.94 2.72
N ALA A 95 11.22 -2.57 3.40
CA ALA A 95 9.91 -2.83 2.79
C ALA A 95 9.17 -1.53 2.44
N ASP A 96 9.26 -0.51 3.30
CA ASP A 96 8.68 0.80 3.03
C ASP A 96 9.45 1.54 1.92
N ALA A 97 10.76 1.38 1.90
CA ALA A 97 11.62 1.98 0.88
C ALA A 97 11.25 1.53 -0.54
N LEU A 98 10.74 0.31 -0.71
CA LEU A 98 10.29 -0.18 -2.02
C LEU A 98 9.11 0.64 -2.56
N TYR A 99 8.16 1.01 -1.71
CA TYR A 99 7.05 1.87 -2.11
C TYR A 99 7.51 3.27 -2.48
N VAL A 100 8.39 3.84 -1.66
CA VAL A 100 8.92 5.19 -1.88
C VAL A 100 9.74 5.23 -3.17
N GLU A 101 10.56 4.22 -3.41
CA GLU A 101 11.37 4.14 -4.63
C GLU A 101 10.48 4.02 -5.88
N LEU A 102 9.42 3.20 -5.82
CA LEU A 102 8.50 3.10 -6.96
C LEU A 102 7.86 4.45 -7.29
N ALA A 103 7.33 5.13 -6.28
CA ALA A 103 6.67 6.43 -6.49
C ALA A 103 7.66 7.45 -7.07
N ASP A 104 8.88 7.46 -6.60
CA ASP A 104 9.93 8.35 -7.10
C ASP A 104 10.27 8.05 -8.57
N GLN A 105 10.46 6.78 -8.93
CA GLN A 105 10.74 6.38 -10.31
C GLN A 105 9.61 6.78 -11.26
N LEU A 106 8.36 6.67 -10.82
CA LEU A 106 7.20 7.02 -11.64
C LEU A 106 6.88 8.52 -11.60
N GLY A 107 7.48 9.27 -10.70
CA GLY A 107 7.20 10.69 -10.53
C GLY A 107 5.78 10.97 -10.03
N ILE A 108 5.24 10.11 -9.16
CA ILE A 108 3.88 10.20 -8.64
C ILE A 108 3.88 10.24 -7.11
N THR A 109 2.76 10.66 -6.53
CA THR A 109 2.55 10.67 -5.08
C THR A 109 2.35 9.25 -4.56
N LEU A 110 2.96 8.94 -3.42
CA LEU A 110 2.66 7.74 -2.64
C LEU A 110 1.59 8.07 -1.60
N VAL A 111 0.47 7.39 -1.66
CA VAL A 111 -0.62 7.51 -0.68
C VAL A 111 -0.47 6.42 0.36
N THR A 112 -0.42 6.81 1.63
CA THR A 112 -0.24 5.91 2.78
C THR A 112 -1.15 6.34 3.93
N THR A 113 -1.39 5.44 4.87
CA THR A 113 -1.97 5.78 6.18
C THR A 113 -0.94 5.69 7.30
N ASP A 114 0.32 5.40 6.98
CA ASP A 114 1.41 5.32 7.94
C ASP A 114 2.09 6.68 8.10
N ALA A 115 1.85 7.34 9.22
CA ALA A 115 2.38 8.66 9.51
C ALA A 115 3.92 8.71 9.52
N ARG A 116 4.59 7.57 9.74
CA ARG A 116 6.07 7.52 9.74
C ARG A 116 6.67 7.88 8.37
N LEU A 117 5.90 7.72 7.29
CA LEU A 117 6.35 8.06 5.94
C LEU A 117 6.12 9.53 5.58
N GLY A 118 5.41 10.27 6.41
CA GLY A 118 5.08 11.67 6.15
C GLY A 118 6.25 12.61 5.85
N PRO A 119 7.44 12.44 6.45
CA PRO A 119 8.59 13.29 6.14
C PRO A 119 9.11 13.20 4.70
N VAL A 120 8.77 12.17 3.94
CA VAL A 120 9.16 12.05 2.54
C VAL A 120 8.31 13.01 1.71
N GLY A 121 8.96 13.89 0.92
CA GLY A 121 8.29 15.04 0.31
C GLY A 121 7.16 14.73 -0.68
N PHE A 122 7.17 13.57 -1.34
CA PHE A 122 6.13 13.15 -2.29
C PHE A 122 5.18 12.09 -1.70
N VAL A 123 5.17 11.94 -0.40
CA VAL A 123 4.26 11.05 0.32
C VAL A 123 3.11 11.87 0.89
N GLU A 124 1.90 11.37 0.72
CA GLU A 124 0.70 11.93 1.31
C GLU A 124 0.12 10.95 2.31
N VAL A 125 0.02 11.37 3.57
CA VAL A 125 -0.58 10.57 4.64
C VAL A 125 -2.06 10.91 4.73
N VAL A 126 -2.92 9.90 4.60
CA VAL A 126 -4.37 10.02 4.76
C VAL A 126 -4.74 9.65 6.19
N GLY A 127 -5.56 10.45 6.79
CA GLY A 127 -6.00 10.25 8.17
C GLY A 127 -5.70 11.44 9.07
#